data_09efa96888bded52bc76e7eaa8fc1ee6
#
_entry.id   09efa96888bded52bc76e7eaa8fc1ee6
#
_cell.length_a   1.000
_cell.length_b   1.000
_cell.length_c   1.000
_cell.angle_alpha   90.00
_cell.angle_beta   90.00
_cell.angle_gamma   90.00
#
_symmetry.space_group_name_H-M   'P 1'
#
loop_
_entity.id
_entity.type
_entity.pdbx_description
1 polymer ?
#
loop_
_entity_poly.entity_id
_entity_poly.type
_entity_poly.pdbx_seq_one_letter_code
_entity_poly.pdbx_strand_id
1 'polypeptide(L)'
;MNKKKKVLHLVEAMGGGVFTYLAELANGMSDEFDVSIAFGMRKETPENYEDYFNEGIKLIKVENFTRSLNVVKDIKAYIELRKIVKKEKPDIIHLHSSKAGALGRLLVGTGKAKMFYTPHGYSFLMENESGIKQQIYKTMEKILGKRKCLTVACGKSEWEQSRIVTKNSTYISNGVNIDKLNANLINANEQNLEDFNIITKNMYEILSIVM
;
A
#
# COMPACT_ATOMS: atom_id res chain seq x y z
N MET A 1 17.52 11.81 -21.16
CA MET A 1 17.12 10.95 -20.02
C MET A 1 15.60 10.91 -20.01
N ASN A 2 15.01 9.72 -20.07
CA ASN A 2 13.55 9.59 -19.90
C ASN A 2 13.17 10.03 -18.47
N LYS A 3 12.10 10.82 -18.36
CA LYS A 3 11.58 11.28 -17.06
C LYS A 3 11.07 10.08 -16.28
N LYS A 4 11.56 9.87 -15.03
CA LYS A 4 11.03 8.84 -14.13
C LYS A 4 9.53 9.00 -13.98
N LYS A 5 8.80 7.87 -13.98
CA LYS A 5 7.37 7.87 -13.65
C LYS A 5 7.18 8.11 -12.15
N LYS A 6 6.10 8.81 -11.81
CA LYS A 6 5.79 9.21 -10.45
C LYS A 6 4.88 8.19 -9.77
N VAL A 7 5.32 7.67 -8.64
CA VAL A 7 4.54 6.78 -7.78
C VAL A 7 4.19 7.51 -6.49
N LEU A 8 2.91 7.52 -6.15
CA LEU A 8 2.41 8.04 -4.88
C LEU A 8 1.81 6.90 -4.06
N HIS A 9 2.46 6.54 -2.97
CA HIS A 9 1.89 5.64 -1.97
C HIS A 9 0.99 6.41 -1.00
N LEU A 10 -0.21 5.88 -0.74
CA LEU A 10 -1.13 6.40 0.27
C LEU A 10 -1.24 5.36 1.39
N VAL A 11 -0.82 5.71 2.61
CA VAL A 11 -0.81 4.79 3.74
C VAL A 11 -1.36 5.46 4.99
N GLU A 12 -2.43 4.91 5.55
CA GLU A 12 -2.93 5.36 6.85
C GLU A 12 -2.18 4.67 7.99
N ALA A 13 -1.79 3.41 7.77
CA ALA A 13 -1.16 2.56 8.77
C ALA A 13 0.38 2.67 8.73
N MET A 14 0.95 3.85 8.98
CA MET A 14 2.41 4.06 9.00
C MET A 14 3.04 3.46 10.27
N GLY A 15 2.93 2.14 10.45
CA GLY A 15 3.45 1.42 11.61
C GLY A 15 3.41 -0.10 11.43
N GLY A 16 4.15 -0.82 12.27
CA GLY A 16 4.21 -2.28 12.26
C GLY A 16 4.64 -2.86 10.91
N GLY A 17 4.08 -4.00 10.54
CA GLY A 17 4.42 -4.70 9.29
C GLY A 17 4.15 -3.91 8.01
N VAL A 18 3.14 -3.03 8.01
CA VAL A 18 2.85 -2.16 6.86
C VAL A 18 3.96 -1.14 6.63
N PHE A 19 4.52 -0.59 7.71
CA PHE A 19 5.66 0.33 7.65
C PHE A 19 6.90 -0.35 7.05
N THR A 20 7.25 -1.54 7.57
CA THR A 20 8.41 -2.30 7.07
C THR A 20 8.24 -2.64 5.59
N TYR A 21 7.07 -3.16 5.21
CA TYR A 21 6.76 -3.47 3.81
C TYR A 21 6.87 -2.23 2.91
N LEU A 22 6.33 -1.09 3.36
CA LEU A 22 6.34 0.15 2.57
C LEU A 22 7.77 0.70 2.40
N ALA A 23 8.59 0.65 3.46
CA ALA A 23 9.97 1.10 3.40
C ALA A 23 10.79 0.26 2.40
N GLU A 24 10.68 -1.07 2.46
CA GLU A 24 11.36 -1.96 1.52
C GLU A 24 10.87 -1.72 0.07
N LEU A 25 9.56 -1.61 -0.14
CA LEU A 25 9.00 -1.34 -1.46
C LEU A 25 9.45 0.00 -2.02
N ALA A 26 9.32 1.08 -1.25
CA ALA A 26 9.64 2.42 -1.69
C ALA A 26 11.14 2.59 -2.00
N ASN A 27 12.00 2.05 -1.14
CA ASN A 27 13.44 2.07 -1.33
C ASN A 27 13.85 1.30 -2.60
N GLY A 28 13.32 0.09 -2.75
CA GLY A 28 13.60 -0.70 -3.94
C GLY A 28 13.15 -0.05 -5.25
N MET A 29 12.10 0.80 -5.22
CA MET A 29 11.60 1.51 -6.40
C MET A 29 12.32 2.82 -6.68
N SER A 30 13.06 3.39 -5.75
CA SER A 30 13.57 4.77 -5.82
C SER A 30 14.57 5.02 -6.96
N ASP A 31 15.24 3.97 -7.44
CA ASP A 31 16.18 4.07 -8.56
C ASP A 31 15.46 4.26 -9.90
N GLU A 32 14.28 3.69 -10.08
CA GLU A 32 13.54 3.70 -11.34
C GLU A 32 12.38 4.72 -11.35
N PHE A 33 11.83 5.03 -10.18
CA PHE A 33 10.65 5.87 -10.01
C PHE A 33 10.93 7.10 -9.16
N ASP A 34 10.13 8.16 -9.37
CA ASP A 34 10.01 9.32 -8.48
C ASP A 34 8.95 8.98 -7.42
N VAL A 35 9.40 8.58 -6.23
CA VAL A 35 8.55 8.02 -5.17
C VAL A 35 8.14 9.08 -4.16
N SER A 36 6.84 9.13 -3.89
CA SER A 36 6.26 9.95 -2.82
C SER A 36 5.36 9.09 -1.93
N ILE A 37 5.34 9.37 -0.63
CA ILE A 37 4.53 8.66 0.36
C ILE A 37 3.68 9.68 1.11
N ALA A 38 2.35 9.62 0.97
CA ALA A 38 1.42 10.40 1.77
C ALA A 38 0.86 9.52 2.89
N PHE A 39 1.12 9.89 4.15
CA PHE A 39 0.90 9.01 5.28
C PHE A 39 0.24 9.69 6.48
N GLY A 40 -0.47 8.90 7.28
CA GLY A 40 -0.96 9.27 8.59
C GLY A 40 0.00 8.82 9.69
N MET A 41 0.27 9.70 10.66
CA MET A 41 1.07 9.33 11.84
C MET A 41 0.26 8.43 12.78
N ARG A 42 0.94 7.43 13.34
CA ARG A 42 0.42 6.54 14.38
C ARG A 42 1.35 6.52 15.60
N LYS A 43 0.86 5.99 16.72
CA LYS A 43 1.69 5.76 17.91
C LYS A 43 2.82 4.77 17.65
N GLU A 44 2.57 3.81 16.77
CA GLU A 44 3.51 2.77 16.36
C GLU A 44 4.49 3.20 15.27
N THR A 45 4.35 4.43 14.74
CA THR A 45 5.34 5.00 13.80
C THR A 45 6.64 5.27 14.55
N PRO A 46 7.79 4.74 14.10
CA PRO A 46 9.08 5.04 14.71
C PRO A 46 9.34 6.55 14.76
N GLU A 47 9.96 7.05 15.82
CA GLU A 47 10.29 8.49 15.93
C GLU A 47 11.23 8.93 14.80
N ASN A 48 12.16 8.06 14.43
CA ASN A 48 13.12 8.26 13.34
C ASN A 48 12.66 7.62 12.03
N TYR A 49 11.36 7.62 11.73
CA TYR A 49 10.80 6.94 10.54
C TYR A 49 11.43 7.42 9.22
N GLU A 50 11.93 8.66 9.16
CA GLU A 50 12.56 9.23 7.97
C GLU A 50 13.85 8.49 7.59
N ASP A 51 14.61 7.99 8.57
CA ASP A 51 15.87 7.26 8.37
C ASP A 51 15.70 5.92 7.65
N TYR A 52 14.47 5.41 7.57
CA TYR A 52 14.16 4.16 6.89
C TYR A 52 13.99 4.30 5.37
N PHE A 53 13.98 5.52 4.85
CA PHE A 53 13.74 5.79 3.43
C PHE A 53 14.99 6.35 2.75
N ASN A 54 15.24 5.90 1.52
CA ASN A 54 16.32 6.40 0.70
C ASN A 54 16.18 7.90 0.42
N GLU A 55 17.32 8.57 0.27
CA GLU A 55 17.38 9.97 -0.15
C GLU A 55 16.58 10.19 -1.45
N GLY A 56 15.77 11.25 -1.48
CA GLY A 56 14.92 11.57 -2.62
C GLY A 56 13.49 11.01 -2.55
N ILE A 57 13.17 10.07 -1.65
CA ILE A 57 11.80 9.67 -1.38
C ILE A 57 11.09 10.79 -0.62
N LYS A 58 9.99 11.29 -1.19
CA LYS A 58 9.24 12.40 -0.61
C LYS A 58 8.21 11.92 0.40
N LEU A 59 8.36 12.30 1.65
CA LEU A 59 7.42 12.01 2.73
C LEU A 59 6.45 13.17 2.94
N ILE A 60 5.14 12.91 2.89
CA ILE A 60 4.06 13.91 2.98
C ILE A 60 3.10 13.49 4.08
N LYS A 61 3.16 14.18 5.21
CA LYS A 61 2.24 13.93 6.33
C LYS A 61 0.83 14.43 6.00
N VAL A 62 -0.18 13.58 6.28
CA VAL A 62 -1.60 13.89 6.12
C VAL A 62 -2.24 13.94 7.51
N GLU A 63 -2.54 15.13 7.99
CA GLU A 63 -2.91 15.37 9.39
C GLU A 63 -4.21 14.67 9.82
N ASN A 64 -5.19 14.61 8.92
CA ASN A 64 -6.48 14.01 9.23
C ASN A 64 -6.57 12.52 8.87
N PHE A 65 -5.47 11.90 8.40
CA PHE A 65 -5.41 10.49 8.00
C PHE A 65 -5.16 9.60 9.22
N THR A 66 -6.20 9.35 10.00
CA THR A 66 -6.14 8.65 11.29
C THR A 66 -6.84 7.30 11.25
N ARG A 67 -6.49 6.38 12.17
CA ARG A 67 -7.08 5.02 12.25
C ARG A 67 -8.58 5.03 12.54
N SER A 68 -9.02 5.94 13.42
CA SER A 68 -10.42 5.98 13.85
C SER A 68 -11.37 6.31 12.71
N LEU A 69 -12.53 5.66 12.67
CA LEU A 69 -13.62 6.04 11.80
C LEU A 69 -14.24 7.33 12.35
N ASN A 70 -13.99 8.43 11.67
CA ASN A 70 -14.55 9.73 12.00
C ASN A 70 -14.87 10.46 10.70
N VAL A 71 -16.15 10.60 10.41
CA VAL A 71 -16.63 11.14 9.13
C VAL A 71 -16.03 12.51 8.82
N VAL A 72 -15.93 13.40 9.81
CA VAL A 72 -15.35 14.74 9.62
C VAL A 72 -13.88 14.69 9.28
N LYS A 73 -13.10 13.87 10.03
CA LYS A 73 -11.68 13.66 9.74
C LYS A 73 -11.48 12.96 8.41
N ASP A 74 -12.33 12.01 8.06
CA ASP A 74 -12.23 11.27 6.81
C ASP A 74 -12.50 12.15 5.59
N ILE A 75 -13.47 13.07 5.69
CA ILE A 75 -13.70 14.09 4.65
C ILE A 75 -12.49 15.04 4.53
N LYS A 76 -11.94 15.50 5.65
CA LYS A 76 -10.74 16.35 5.63
C LYS A 76 -9.54 15.61 5.04
N ALA A 77 -9.30 14.36 5.45
CA ALA A 77 -8.25 13.51 4.88
C ALA A 77 -8.44 13.33 3.35
N TYR A 78 -9.65 13.07 2.89
CA TYR A 78 -9.96 12.97 1.46
C TYR A 78 -9.61 14.27 0.71
N ILE A 79 -9.95 15.44 1.27
CA ILE A 79 -9.62 16.74 0.67
C ILE A 79 -8.12 16.96 0.62
N GLU A 80 -7.39 16.60 1.69
CA GLU A 80 -5.92 16.66 1.74
C GLU A 80 -5.30 15.75 0.67
N LEU A 81 -5.71 14.48 0.61
CA LEU A 81 -5.24 13.51 -0.38
C LEU A 81 -5.51 14.00 -1.82
N ARG A 82 -6.69 14.57 -2.07
CA ARG A 82 -7.03 15.13 -3.39
C ARG A 82 -6.11 16.29 -3.77
N LYS A 83 -5.76 17.17 -2.82
CA LYS A 83 -4.79 18.27 -3.04
C LYS A 83 -3.41 17.73 -3.35
N ILE A 84 -2.96 16.70 -2.61
CA ILE A 84 -1.67 16.03 -2.82
C ILE A 84 -1.63 15.42 -4.23
N VAL A 85 -2.63 14.63 -4.62
CA VAL A 85 -2.70 14.01 -5.95
C VAL A 85 -2.67 15.08 -7.05
N LYS A 86 -3.39 16.20 -6.87
CA LYS A 86 -3.39 17.32 -7.84
C LYS A 86 -2.03 18.01 -7.94
N LYS A 87 -1.30 18.12 -6.82
CA LYS A 87 0.04 18.75 -6.75
C LYS A 87 1.12 17.84 -7.33
N GLU A 88 1.17 16.58 -6.89
CA GLU A 88 2.22 15.62 -7.26
C GLU A 88 2.02 15.09 -8.69
N LYS A 89 0.77 15.01 -9.17
CA LYS A 89 0.39 14.49 -10.50
C LYS A 89 1.01 13.11 -10.76
N PRO A 90 0.75 12.11 -9.91
CA PRO A 90 1.35 10.80 -10.03
C PRO A 90 0.85 10.07 -11.29
N ASP A 91 1.71 9.21 -11.85
CA ASP A 91 1.35 8.25 -12.89
C ASP A 91 0.71 7.01 -12.27
N ILE A 92 1.13 6.67 -11.04
CA ILE A 92 0.65 5.53 -10.26
C ILE A 92 0.27 6.00 -8.86
N ILE A 93 -0.86 5.51 -8.35
CA ILE A 93 -1.27 5.64 -6.95
C ILE A 93 -1.38 4.23 -6.37
N HIS A 94 -0.63 3.95 -5.29
CA HIS A 94 -0.70 2.69 -4.57
C HIS A 94 -1.24 2.91 -3.16
N LEU A 95 -2.36 2.27 -2.87
CA LEU A 95 -3.11 2.40 -1.63
C LEU A 95 -2.75 1.26 -0.69
N HIS A 96 -2.40 1.56 0.57
CA HIS A 96 -2.03 0.58 1.59
C HIS A 96 -2.97 0.66 2.77
N SER A 97 -3.53 -0.48 3.19
CA SER A 97 -4.55 -0.64 4.23
C SER A 97 -5.98 -0.26 3.82
N SER A 98 -6.96 -0.80 4.56
CA SER A 98 -8.39 -0.64 4.24
C SER A 98 -8.84 0.81 4.18
N LYS A 99 -8.35 1.68 5.08
CA LYS A 99 -8.76 3.09 5.09
C LYS A 99 -8.17 3.89 3.93
N ALA A 100 -6.89 3.70 3.63
CA ALA A 100 -6.28 4.29 2.44
C ALA A 100 -6.94 3.75 1.17
N GLY A 101 -7.23 2.44 1.15
CA GLY A 101 -8.00 1.81 0.08
C GLY A 101 -9.39 2.42 -0.10
N ALA A 102 -10.09 2.74 0.98
CA ALA A 102 -11.41 3.36 0.90
C ALA A 102 -11.34 4.79 0.34
N LEU A 103 -10.58 5.66 0.99
CA LEU A 103 -10.48 7.08 0.59
C LEU A 103 -9.80 7.25 -0.77
N GLY A 104 -8.74 6.46 -1.03
CA GLY A 104 -8.00 6.53 -2.29
C GLY A 104 -8.81 6.08 -3.49
N ARG A 105 -9.60 5.01 -3.39
CA ARG A 105 -10.48 4.56 -4.48
C ARG A 105 -11.59 5.56 -4.82
N LEU A 106 -11.94 6.47 -3.91
CA LEU A 106 -12.82 7.60 -4.22
C LEU A 106 -12.12 8.66 -5.09
N LEU A 107 -10.78 8.66 -5.15
CA LEU A 107 -10.00 9.54 -6.03
C LEU A 107 -9.96 9.06 -7.48
N VAL A 108 -10.47 7.85 -7.78
CA VAL A 108 -10.54 7.32 -9.16
C VAL A 108 -11.28 8.29 -10.07
N GLY A 109 -10.64 8.67 -11.17
CA GLY A 109 -11.20 9.64 -12.12
C GLY A 109 -10.80 11.10 -11.84
N THR A 110 -10.07 11.39 -10.76
CA THR A 110 -9.53 12.75 -10.51
C THR A 110 -8.24 13.05 -11.28
N GLY A 111 -7.69 12.06 -11.99
CA GLY A 111 -6.48 12.15 -12.79
C GLY A 111 -6.31 10.96 -13.73
N LYS A 112 -5.15 10.85 -14.38
CA LYS A 112 -4.79 9.75 -15.29
C LYS A 112 -4.06 8.60 -14.60
N ALA A 113 -3.82 8.69 -13.28
CA ALA A 113 -3.04 7.73 -12.53
C ALA A 113 -3.67 6.33 -12.57
N LYS A 114 -2.85 5.31 -12.79
CA LYS A 114 -3.22 3.92 -12.56
C LYS A 114 -3.25 3.65 -11.06
N MET A 115 -4.23 2.87 -10.61
CA MET A 115 -4.47 2.71 -9.19
C MET A 115 -4.33 1.26 -8.76
N PHE A 116 -3.55 1.05 -7.69
CA PHE A 116 -3.31 -0.23 -7.03
C PHE A 116 -3.76 -0.16 -5.58
N TYR A 117 -4.17 -1.29 -5.03
CA TYR A 117 -4.58 -1.40 -3.64
C TYR A 117 -4.04 -2.68 -3.01
N THR A 118 -3.31 -2.56 -1.92
CA THR A 118 -2.86 -3.67 -1.09
C THR A 118 -3.53 -3.58 0.29
N PRO A 119 -4.40 -4.54 0.66
CA PRO A 119 -5.17 -4.49 1.89
C PRO A 119 -4.33 -4.58 3.17
N HIS A 120 -3.27 -5.40 3.19
CA HIS A 120 -2.50 -5.75 4.38
C HIS A 120 -3.37 -6.29 5.52
N GLY A 121 -4.26 -7.21 5.19
CA GLY A 121 -5.31 -7.70 6.07
C GLY A 121 -6.59 -6.86 5.95
N TYR A 122 -7.67 -7.52 5.52
CA TYR A 122 -8.96 -6.85 5.40
C TYR A 122 -9.60 -6.57 6.75
N SER A 123 -10.10 -5.35 6.96
CA SER A 123 -10.79 -4.98 8.20
C SER A 123 -12.06 -5.80 8.48
N PHE A 124 -12.69 -6.37 7.45
CA PHE A 124 -13.85 -7.26 7.64
C PHE A 124 -13.50 -8.66 8.16
N LEU A 125 -12.21 -8.99 8.28
CA LEU A 125 -11.71 -10.24 8.86
C LEU A 125 -11.21 -10.06 10.31
N MET A 126 -11.24 -8.85 10.85
CA MET A 126 -10.77 -8.57 12.20
C MET A 126 -11.70 -9.21 13.24
N GLU A 127 -11.21 -10.18 14.00
CA GLU A 127 -11.98 -10.93 15.00
C GLU A 127 -12.42 -10.06 16.20
N ASN A 128 -11.69 -9.00 16.49
CA ASN A 128 -12.01 -8.05 17.56
C ASN A 128 -13.10 -7.02 17.19
N GLU A 129 -13.62 -7.05 15.98
CA GLU A 129 -14.71 -6.19 15.54
C GLU A 129 -16.05 -6.92 15.59
N SER A 130 -17.14 -6.19 15.88
CA SER A 130 -18.49 -6.77 15.86
C SER A 130 -18.88 -7.23 14.46
N GLY A 131 -19.71 -8.29 14.37
CA GLY A 131 -20.18 -8.81 13.08
C GLY A 131 -20.87 -7.76 12.19
N ILE A 132 -21.54 -6.77 12.82
CA ILE A 132 -22.16 -5.65 12.10
C ILE A 132 -21.10 -4.78 11.45
N LYS A 133 -20.02 -4.43 12.14
CA LYS A 133 -18.92 -3.65 11.58
C LYS A 133 -18.18 -4.42 10.48
N GLN A 134 -17.93 -5.71 10.69
CA GLN A 134 -17.34 -6.58 9.66
C GLN A 134 -18.19 -6.56 8.38
N GLN A 135 -19.52 -6.66 8.52
CA GLN A 135 -20.43 -6.61 7.37
C GLN A 135 -20.43 -5.25 6.67
N ILE A 136 -20.33 -4.14 7.42
CA ILE A 136 -20.18 -2.79 6.85
C ILE A 136 -18.87 -2.69 6.06
N TYR A 137 -17.73 -3.11 6.64
CA TYR A 137 -16.44 -3.11 5.95
C TYR A 137 -16.47 -3.95 4.68
N LYS A 138 -17.04 -5.16 4.75
CA LYS A 138 -17.17 -6.05 3.58
C LYS A 138 -18.03 -5.43 2.47
N THR A 139 -19.12 -4.76 2.84
CA THR A 139 -20.00 -4.08 1.90
C THR A 139 -19.28 -2.90 1.24
N MET A 140 -18.55 -2.10 2.02
CA MET A 140 -17.72 -1.02 1.50
C MET A 140 -16.66 -1.53 0.51
N GLU A 141 -15.95 -2.60 0.86
CA GLU A 141 -14.96 -3.24 -0.02
C GLU A 141 -15.60 -3.70 -1.33
N LYS A 142 -16.80 -4.32 -1.30
CA LYS A 142 -17.54 -4.72 -2.51
C LYS A 142 -17.94 -3.54 -3.39
N ILE A 143 -18.38 -2.43 -2.79
CA ILE A 143 -18.77 -1.23 -3.55
C ILE A 143 -17.54 -0.60 -4.20
N LEU A 144 -16.46 -0.43 -3.43
CA LEU A 144 -15.22 0.18 -3.89
C LEU A 144 -14.41 -0.73 -4.83
N GLY A 145 -14.55 -2.04 -4.68
CA GLY A 145 -13.94 -3.06 -5.55
C GLY A 145 -14.45 -3.03 -6.99
N LYS A 146 -15.55 -2.30 -7.28
CA LYS A 146 -16.04 -2.03 -8.64
C LYS A 146 -15.30 -0.89 -9.34
N ARG A 147 -14.48 -0.14 -8.62
CA ARG A 147 -13.70 0.97 -9.19
C ARG A 147 -12.50 0.44 -10.01
N LYS A 148 -11.98 1.26 -10.92
CA LYS A 148 -10.77 0.95 -11.72
C LYS A 148 -9.53 0.99 -10.81
N CYS A 149 -9.33 -0.09 -10.08
CA CYS A 149 -8.21 -0.28 -9.17
C CYS A 149 -7.86 -1.76 -9.17
N LEU A 150 -6.58 -2.10 -9.36
CA LEU A 150 -6.11 -3.47 -9.24
C LEU A 150 -5.79 -3.75 -7.76
N THR A 151 -6.45 -4.75 -7.18
CA THR A 151 -6.10 -5.22 -5.84
C THR A 151 -4.95 -6.22 -5.93
N VAL A 152 -3.87 -5.93 -5.21
CA VAL A 152 -2.68 -6.78 -5.11
C VAL A 152 -2.57 -7.28 -3.67
N ALA A 153 -2.97 -8.50 -3.44
CA ALA A 153 -2.90 -9.14 -2.13
C ALA A 153 -1.46 -9.56 -1.79
N CYS A 154 -1.12 -9.56 -0.50
CA CYS A 154 0.20 -9.94 0.01
C CYS A 154 0.45 -11.46 0.04
N GLY A 155 -0.52 -12.27 -0.37
CA GLY A 155 -0.40 -13.72 -0.42
C GLY A 155 -1.68 -14.37 -0.91
N LYS A 156 -1.63 -15.68 -1.13
CA LYS A 156 -2.74 -16.46 -1.72
C LYS A 156 -4.01 -16.39 -0.88
N SER A 157 -3.90 -16.55 0.44
CA SER A 157 -5.06 -16.50 1.35
C SER A 157 -5.77 -15.15 1.33
N GLU A 158 -5.03 -14.04 1.32
CA GLU A 158 -5.61 -12.70 1.18
C GLU A 158 -6.23 -12.49 -0.21
N TRP A 159 -5.63 -13.05 -1.25
CA TRP A 159 -6.20 -13.01 -2.59
C TRP A 159 -7.54 -13.74 -2.70
N GLU A 160 -7.69 -14.90 -2.07
CA GLU A 160 -8.96 -15.62 -1.99
C GLU A 160 -10.05 -14.73 -1.34
N GLN A 161 -9.70 -13.98 -0.30
CA GLN A 161 -10.61 -12.99 0.30
C GLN A 161 -10.87 -11.79 -0.64
N SER A 162 -9.84 -11.35 -1.36
CA SER A 162 -10.00 -10.27 -2.36
C SER A 162 -11.03 -10.62 -3.43
N ARG A 163 -11.07 -11.87 -3.90
CA ARG A 163 -12.03 -12.35 -4.91
C ARG A 163 -13.49 -12.28 -4.45
N ILE A 164 -13.74 -12.20 -3.14
CA ILE A 164 -15.09 -12.05 -2.60
C ILE A 164 -15.61 -10.61 -2.80
N VAL A 165 -14.69 -9.63 -2.86
CA VAL A 165 -15.03 -8.20 -2.88
C VAL A 165 -14.71 -7.51 -4.20
N THR A 166 -13.83 -8.08 -5.04
CA THR A 166 -13.48 -7.55 -6.36
C THR A 166 -13.14 -8.65 -7.35
N LYS A 167 -13.43 -8.41 -8.64
CA LYS A 167 -12.99 -9.27 -9.74
C LYS A 167 -11.59 -8.91 -10.26
N ASN A 168 -11.12 -7.72 -9.96
CA ASN A 168 -9.83 -7.20 -10.43
C ASN A 168 -8.79 -7.35 -9.31
N SER A 169 -8.27 -8.55 -9.12
CA SER A 169 -7.29 -8.86 -8.09
C SER A 169 -6.26 -9.88 -8.54
N THR A 170 -5.07 -9.74 -8.01
CA THR A 170 -3.96 -10.68 -8.09
C THR A 170 -3.28 -10.78 -6.73
N TYR A 171 -2.25 -11.60 -6.58
CA TYR A 171 -1.41 -11.60 -5.38
C TYR A 171 0.06 -11.67 -5.74
N ILE A 172 0.86 -11.09 -4.84
CA ILE A 172 2.30 -11.17 -4.83
C ILE A 172 2.68 -11.40 -3.37
N SER A 173 3.36 -12.50 -3.10
CA SER A 173 3.81 -12.76 -1.73
C SER A 173 4.76 -11.65 -1.26
N ASN A 174 4.66 -11.25 0.00
CA ASN A 174 5.56 -10.26 0.55
C ASN A 174 7.00 -10.75 0.47
N GLY A 175 7.88 -9.91 -0.03
CA GLY A 175 9.32 -10.11 0.03
C GLY A 175 9.89 -9.72 1.40
N VAL A 176 11.05 -10.27 1.76
CA VAL A 176 11.88 -9.86 2.89
C VAL A 176 13.27 -9.56 2.35
N ASN A 177 13.90 -8.50 2.81
CA ASN A 177 15.29 -8.24 2.46
C ASN A 177 16.21 -9.23 3.17
N ILE A 178 16.78 -10.16 2.40
CA ILE A 178 17.61 -11.24 2.93
C ILE A 178 18.91 -10.72 3.53
N ASP A 179 19.48 -9.65 2.99
CA ASP A 179 20.72 -9.05 3.48
C ASP A 179 20.56 -8.50 4.91
N LYS A 180 19.32 -8.24 5.33
CA LYS A 180 18.96 -7.83 6.69
C LYS A 180 18.64 -9.00 7.63
N LEU A 181 18.52 -10.24 7.11
CA LEU A 181 18.36 -11.41 7.94
C LEU A 181 19.73 -11.77 8.54
N ASN A 182 19.77 -11.87 9.88
CA ASN A 182 21.00 -12.22 10.59
C ASN A 182 21.59 -13.53 10.03
N ALA A 183 22.90 -13.55 9.79
CA ALA A 183 23.64 -14.69 9.24
C ALA A 183 23.37 -16.04 9.95
N ASN A 184 22.88 -16.03 11.19
CA ASN A 184 22.48 -17.21 11.96
C ASN A 184 21.16 -17.87 11.49
N LEU A 185 20.38 -17.21 10.61
CA LEU A 185 19.17 -17.77 9.99
C LEU A 185 19.43 -18.29 8.57
N ILE A 186 20.60 -18.03 8.00
CA ILE A 186 20.96 -18.37 6.61
C ILE A 186 21.22 -19.88 6.41
N ASN A 187 21.24 -20.70 7.48
CA ASN A 187 21.34 -22.17 7.35
C ASN A 187 20.04 -22.85 6.84
N ALA A 188 19.03 -22.09 6.42
CA ALA A 188 17.81 -22.61 5.82
C ALA A 188 17.88 -22.47 4.30
N ASN A 189 18.26 -23.55 3.63
CA ASN A 189 18.13 -23.89 2.20
C ASN A 189 18.24 -22.74 1.17
N GLU A 190 19.30 -22.78 0.36
CA GLU A 190 19.55 -21.90 -0.80
C GLU A 190 18.34 -21.77 -1.77
N GLN A 191 17.50 -22.80 -1.86
CA GLN A 191 16.30 -22.82 -2.70
C GLN A 191 15.24 -21.78 -2.30
N ASN A 192 15.16 -21.43 -1.01
CA ASN A 192 14.27 -20.36 -0.53
C ASN A 192 14.80 -18.96 -0.88
N LEU A 193 16.07 -18.80 -1.19
CA LEU A 193 16.73 -17.54 -1.55
C LEU A 193 16.42 -17.11 -2.99
N GLU A 194 16.36 -18.07 -3.92
CA GLU A 194 15.99 -17.78 -5.32
C GLU A 194 14.52 -17.38 -5.45
N ASP A 195 13.61 -18.08 -4.76
CA ASP A 195 12.19 -17.75 -4.72
C ASP A 195 11.94 -16.32 -4.17
N PHE A 196 12.79 -15.88 -3.28
CA PHE A 196 12.71 -14.56 -2.61
C PHE A 196 13.09 -13.41 -3.53
N ASN A 197 14.18 -13.52 -4.28
CA ASN A 197 14.60 -12.53 -5.28
C ASN A 197 13.59 -12.43 -6.43
N ILE A 198 12.89 -13.52 -6.76
CA ILE A 198 11.82 -13.56 -7.75
C ILE A 198 10.60 -12.74 -7.28
N ILE A 199 10.29 -12.73 -5.99
CA ILE A 199 9.10 -12.06 -5.43
C ILE A 199 9.22 -10.53 -5.50
N THR A 200 10.36 -9.96 -5.12
CA THR A 200 10.60 -8.53 -5.27
C THR A 200 10.61 -8.12 -6.74
N LYS A 201 11.27 -8.89 -7.60
CA LYS A 201 11.31 -8.68 -9.04
C LYS A 201 9.91 -8.73 -9.68
N ASN A 202 9.07 -9.70 -9.30
CA ASN A 202 7.71 -9.82 -9.83
C ASN A 202 6.81 -8.64 -9.48
N MET A 203 7.02 -7.99 -8.33
CA MET A 203 6.25 -6.79 -7.98
C MET A 203 6.64 -5.59 -8.85
N TYR A 204 7.93 -5.44 -9.18
CA TYR A 204 8.40 -4.46 -10.16
C TYR A 204 7.86 -4.77 -11.56
N GLU A 205 7.87 -6.02 -11.97
CA GLU A 205 7.35 -6.45 -13.28
C GLU A 205 5.87 -6.15 -13.42
N ILE A 206 5.03 -6.45 -12.43
CA ILE A 206 3.58 -6.14 -12.50
C ILE A 206 3.35 -4.64 -12.55
N LEU A 207 4.06 -3.84 -11.77
CA LEU A 207 3.99 -2.38 -11.85
C LEU A 207 4.50 -1.87 -13.21
N SER A 208 5.49 -2.55 -13.82
CA SER A 208 6.03 -2.20 -15.14
C SER A 208 5.16 -2.68 -16.32
N ILE A 209 4.58 -3.89 -16.23
CA ILE A 209 3.72 -4.47 -17.30
C ILE A 209 2.38 -3.74 -17.39
N VAL A 210 1.86 -3.24 -16.26
CA VAL A 210 0.59 -2.49 -16.22
C VAL A 210 0.82 -1.01 -16.60
N MET A 211 2.06 -0.59 -16.79
CA MET A 211 2.44 0.74 -17.29
C MET A 211 2.51 0.80 -18.80
#